data_1f6e1822ae5924df43c28f3169417017
#
_entry.id   1f6e1822ae5924df43c28f3169417017
#
_cell.length_a   1.000
_cell.length_b   1.000
_cell.length_c   1.000
_cell.angle_alpha   90.00
_cell.angle_beta   90.00
_cell.angle_gamma   90.00
#
_symmetry.space_group_name_H-M   'P 1'
#
loop_
_entity.id
_entity.type
_entity.pdbx_description
1 polymer ?
#
loop_
_entity_poly.entity_id
_entity_poly.type
_entity_poly.pdbx_seq_one_letter_code
_entity_poly.pdbx_strand_id
1 'polypeptide(L)'
;MIIEKEKMEEIMSLVIEEANIAIKEGNSPFAAFLLDKEGNILYRAHNTSNTNTDPTAHAEINLIRMACKELKTKDLSNYILISNAWSCSMCFSAAIKAKINRFIFGAESESNMNPNVTIFDIKDKCKNEINVISGILRDECKIQIEEARS
;
A
#
# COMPACT_ATOMS: atom_id res chain seq x y z
N MET A 1 15.83 9.95 6.30
CA MET A 1 15.44 9.60 7.68
C MET A 1 14.92 8.17 7.73
N ILE A 2 15.27 7.46 8.79
CA ILE A 2 14.89 6.05 8.98
C ILE A 2 13.76 5.99 10.02
N ILE A 3 12.68 5.32 9.69
CA ILE A 3 11.59 5.06 10.64
C ILE A 3 11.96 3.80 11.41
N GLU A 4 11.93 3.86 12.74
CA GLU A 4 12.23 2.73 13.59
C GLU A 4 11.25 1.58 13.35
N LYS A 5 11.72 0.35 13.47
CA LYS A 5 10.89 -0.84 13.26
C LYS A 5 9.64 -0.84 14.15
N GLU A 6 9.80 -0.47 15.41
CA GLU A 6 8.69 -0.39 16.36
C GLU A 6 7.61 0.58 15.87
N LYS A 7 8.02 1.73 15.33
CA LYS A 7 7.10 2.71 14.77
C LYS A 7 6.40 2.18 13.53
N MET A 8 7.14 1.49 12.66
CA MET A 8 6.54 0.84 11.48
C MET A 8 5.48 -0.19 11.89
N GLU A 9 5.73 -0.96 12.94
CA GLU A 9 4.78 -1.94 13.44
C GLU A 9 3.53 -1.28 14.03
N GLU A 10 3.69 -0.17 14.75
CA GLU A 10 2.54 0.60 15.25
C GLU A 10 1.67 1.08 14.11
N ILE A 11 2.29 1.66 13.07
CA ILE A 11 1.56 2.16 11.90
C ILE A 11 0.90 1.00 11.16
N MET A 12 1.61 -0.12 10.97
CA MET A 12 1.05 -1.28 10.28
C MET A 12 -0.17 -1.83 11.01
N SER A 13 -0.19 -1.78 12.34
CA SER A 13 -1.38 -2.23 13.09
C SER A 13 -2.59 -1.37 12.76
N LEU A 14 -2.40 -0.08 12.51
CA LEU A 14 -3.47 0.83 12.08
C LEU A 14 -3.88 0.56 10.63
N VAL A 15 -2.92 0.18 9.77
CA VAL A 15 -3.23 -0.23 8.39
C VAL A 15 -4.10 -1.49 8.40
N ILE A 16 -3.79 -2.44 9.27
CA ILE A 16 -4.60 -3.66 9.46
C ILE A 16 -6.02 -3.30 9.88
N GLU A 17 -6.18 -2.35 10.79
CA GLU A 17 -7.51 -1.87 11.21
C GLU A 17 -8.27 -1.24 10.03
N GLU A 18 -7.59 -0.45 9.21
CA GLU A 18 -8.21 0.15 8.02
C GLU A 18 -8.63 -0.92 7.01
N ALA A 19 -7.81 -1.97 6.85
CA ALA A 19 -8.16 -3.11 5.99
C ALA A 19 -9.40 -3.86 6.51
N ASN A 20 -9.60 -3.91 7.83
CA ASN A 20 -10.82 -4.48 8.41
C ASN A 20 -12.06 -3.68 8.02
N ILE A 21 -11.94 -2.37 7.86
CA ILE A 21 -13.04 -1.53 7.37
C ILE A 21 -13.42 -1.95 5.95
N ALA A 22 -12.42 -2.14 5.09
CA ALA A 22 -12.65 -2.63 3.72
C ALA A 22 -13.42 -3.96 3.73
N ILE A 23 -12.98 -4.90 4.57
CA ILE A 23 -13.62 -6.22 4.71
C ILE A 23 -15.08 -6.08 5.14
N LYS A 24 -15.35 -5.25 6.13
CA LYS A 24 -16.71 -5.03 6.63
C LYS A 24 -17.64 -4.43 5.58
N GLU A 25 -17.08 -3.64 4.68
CA GLU A 25 -17.80 -3.03 3.56
C GLU A 25 -17.96 -3.96 2.36
N GLY A 26 -17.45 -5.18 2.45
CA GLY A 26 -17.55 -6.17 1.38
C GLY A 26 -16.45 -6.03 0.32
N ASN A 27 -15.38 -5.33 0.63
CA ASN A 27 -14.26 -5.12 -0.28
C ASN A 27 -13.08 -6.04 0.05
N SER A 28 -12.09 -6.04 -0.84
CA SER A 28 -10.85 -6.81 -0.65
C SER A 28 -10.06 -6.30 0.57
N PRO A 29 -9.29 -7.17 1.24
CA PRO A 29 -8.69 -6.89 2.56
C PRO A 29 -7.41 -6.07 2.49
N PHE A 30 -7.45 -4.92 1.84
CA PHE A 30 -6.24 -4.11 1.62
C PHE A 30 -6.45 -2.66 2.03
N ALA A 31 -5.39 -2.09 2.62
CA ALA A 31 -5.35 -0.69 3.01
C ALA A 31 -3.96 -0.14 2.76
N ALA A 32 -3.87 1.17 2.62
CA ALA A 32 -2.61 1.87 2.42
C ALA A 32 -2.68 3.26 3.02
N PHE A 33 -1.58 3.68 3.64
CA PHE A 33 -1.44 5.02 4.21
C PHE A 33 -0.28 5.75 3.53
N LEU A 34 -0.38 7.07 3.50
CA LEU A 34 0.74 7.92 3.10
C LEU A 34 1.32 8.57 4.34
N LEU A 35 2.64 8.42 4.50
CA LEU A 35 3.38 8.96 5.64
C LEU A 35 4.33 10.05 5.18
N ASP A 36 4.63 10.99 6.06
CA ASP A 36 5.77 11.88 5.85
C ASP A 36 7.07 11.15 6.24
N LYS A 37 8.19 11.81 6.08
CA LYS A 37 9.51 11.22 6.33
C LYS A 37 9.76 10.87 7.81
N GLU A 38 9.03 11.49 8.72
CA GLU A 38 9.12 11.22 10.15
C GLU A 38 8.18 10.08 10.58
N GLY A 39 7.36 9.58 9.67
CA GLY A 39 6.42 8.51 9.97
C GLY A 39 5.06 9.00 10.46
N ASN A 40 4.75 10.29 10.27
CA ASN A 40 3.42 10.80 10.60
C ASN A 40 2.43 10.39 9.50
N ILE A 41 1.25 9.93 9.89
CA ILE A 41 0.20 9.51 8.95
C ILE A 41 -0.50 10.75 8.42
N LEU A 42 -0.47 10.94 7.10
CA LEU A 42 -1.14 12.07 6.44
C LEU A 42 -2.48 11.67 5.85
N TYR A 43 -2.55 10.54 5.18
CA TYR A 43 -3.76 10.05 4.52
C TYR A 43 -3.90 8.55 4.71
N ARG A 44 -5.15 8.10 4.78
CA ARG A 44 -5.51 6.68 4.94
C ARG A 44 -6.50 6.31 3.85
N ALA A 45 -6.34 5.14 3.27
CA ALA A 45 -7.26 4.62 2.26
C ALA A 45 -7.36 3.11 2.35
N HIS A 46 -8.47 2.57 1.86
CA HIS A 46 -8.66 1.13 1.74
C HIS A 46 -9.31 0.80 0.41
N ASN A 47 -9.33 -0.48 0.07
CA ASN A 47 -9.93 -0.96 -1.17
C ASN A 47 -11.42 -0.66 -1.19
N THR A 48 -11.92 -0.11 -2.30
CA THR A 48 -13.34 0.17 -2.52
C THR A 48 -13.83 -0.37 -3.85
N SER A 49 -13.16 -1.39 -4.40
CA SER A 49 -13.46 -1.89 -5.75
C SER A 49 -14.89 -2.40 -5.88
N ASN A 50 -15.41 -3.09 -4.87
CA ASN A 50 -16.80 -3.58 -4.90
C ASN A 50 -17.80 -2.46 -4.61
N THR A 51 -17.49 -1.60 -3.65
CA THR A 51 -18.35 -0.43 -3.33
C THR A 51 -18.55 0.46 -4.55
N ASN A 52 -17.47 0.74 -5.28
CA ASN A 52 -17.49 1.68 -6.42
C ASN A 52 -17.75 0.98 -7.76
N THR A 53 -17.82 -0.35 -7.79
CA THR A 53 -17.89 -1.13 -9.04
C THR A 53 -16.75 -0.67 -9.97
N ASP A 54 -15.53 -0.66 -9.42
CA ASP A 54 -14.35 -0.15 -10.12
C ASP A 54 -13.16 -1.07 -9.83
N PRO A 55 -12.70 -1.84 -10.83
CA PRO A 55 -11.60 -2.79 -10.63
C PRO A 55 -10.27 -2.10 -10.32
N THR A 56 -10.15 -0.80 -10.54
CA THR A 56 -8.93 -0.04 -10.25
C THR A 56 -8.95 0.61 -8.87
N ALA A 57 -10.06 0.56 -8.14
CA ALA A 57 -10.20 1.23 -6.84
C ALA A 57 -9.52 0.45 -5.72
N HIS A 58 -8.25 0.11 -5.92
CA HIS A 58 -7.38 -0.48 -4.92
C HIS A 58 -7.00 0.58 -3.88
N ALA A 59 -6.60 0.15 -2.71
CA ALA A 59 -6.23 1.05 -1.62
C ALA A 59 -5.19 2.09 -2.06
N GLU A 60 -4.16 1.64 -2.77
CA GLU A 60 -3.06 2.50 -3.21
C GLU A 60 -3.52 3.53 -4.25
N ILE A 61 -4.39 3.13 -5.18
CA ILE A 61 -4.94 4.04 -6.19
C ILE A 61 -5.80 5.10 -5.51
N ASN A 62 -6.66 4.69 -4.59
CA ASN A 62 -7.49 5.63 -3.81
C ASN A 62 -6.60 6.61 -3.03
N LEU A 63 -5.53 6.10 -2.43
CA LEU A 63 -4.58 6.90 -1.66
C LEU A 63 -3.89 7.96 -2.53
N ILE A 64 -3.37 7.54 -3.68
CA ILE A 64 -2.67 8.45 -4.60
C ILE A 64 -3.60 9.54 -5.09
N ARG A 65 -4.82 9.19 -5.48
CA ARG A 65 -5.82 10.16 -5.93
C ARG A 65 -6.16 11.17 -4.83
N MET A 66 -6.39 10.69 -3.63
CA MET A 66 -6.69 11.54 -2.47
C MET A 66 -5.53 12.49 -2.16
N ALA A 67 -4.33 11.94 -2.03
CA ALA A 67 -3.15 12.71 -1.65
C ALA A 67 -2.80 13.77 -2.69
N CYS A 68 -2.78 13.41 -3.96
CA CYS A 68 -2.46 14.35 -5.04
C CYS A 68 -3.47 15.50 -5.10
N LYS A 69 -4.73 15.20 -4.93
CA LYS A 69 -5.80 16.20 -4.93
C LYS A 69 -5.67 17.16 -3.74
N GLU A 70 -5.50 16.60 -2.54
CA GLU A 70 -5.41 17.40 -1.31
C GLU A 70 -4.15 18.24 -1.25
N LEU A 71 -3.02 17.64 -1.65
CA LEU A 71 -1.71 18.32 -1.64
C LEU A 71 -1.49 19.19 -2.89
N LYS A 72 -2.37 19.09 -3.87
CA LYS A 72 -2.31 19.84 -5.15
C LYS A 72 -0.98 19.62 -5.86
N THR A 73 -0.54 18.36 -5.92
CA THR A 73 0.72 17.98 -6.58
C THR A 73 0.63 16.57 -7.14
N LYS A 74 1.36 16.32 -8.23
CA LYS A 74 1.55 14.97 -8.77
C LYS A 74 2.83 14.33 -8.24
N ASP A 75 3.60 15.08 -7.48
CA ASP A 75 4.91 14.65 -6.98
C ASP A 75 4.82 14.29 -5.49
N LEU A 76 4.83 12.99 -5.20
CA LEU A 76 4.78 12.47 -3.84
C LEU A 76 6.14 11.91 -3.38
N SER A 77 7.25 12.41 -3.96
CA SER A 77 8.59 11.92 -3.67
C SER A 77 9.03 12.12 -2.21
N ASN A 78 8.39 13.04 -1.49
CA ASN A 78 8.71 13.31 -0.08
C ASN A 78 7.96 12.40 0.90
N TYR A 79 7.19 11.44 0.39
CA TYR A 79 6.30 10.64 1.21
C TYR A 79 6.62 9.15 1.11
N ILE A 80 6.08 8.38 2.04
CA ILE A 80 6.27 6.94 2.13
C ILE A 80 4.89 6.28 2.03
N LEU A 81 4.77 5.24 1.21
CA LEU A 81 3.55 4.44 1.13
C LEU A 81 3.73 3.18 1.98
N ILE A 82 2.79 2.95 2.90
CA ILE A 82 2.75 1.75 3.71
C ILE A 82 1.44 1.00 3.43
N SER A 83 1.53 -0.32 3.23
CA SER A 83 0.38 -1.17 2.95
C SER A 83 0.53 -2.53 3.63
N ASN A 84 -0.58 -3.18 3.93
CA ASN A 84 -0.58 -4.49 4.57
C ASN A 84 -0.14 -5.64 3.64
N ALA A 85 -0.03 -5.37 2.34
CA ALA A 85 0.46 -6.36 1.35
C ALA A 85 1.25 -5.67 0.26
N TRP A 86 2.13 -6.44 -0.41
CA TRP A 86 2.82 -5.94 -1.61
C TRP A 86 1.79 -5.42 -2.61
N SER A 87 2.07 -4.28 -3.20
CA SER A 87 1.21 -3.71 -4.23
C SER A 87 1.19 -4.61 -5.48
N CYS A 88 0.04 -4.69 -6.15
CA CYS A 88 -0.02 -5.33 -7.46
C CYS A 88 0.73 -4.45 -8.49
N SER A 89 0.93 -4.98 -9.70
CA SER A 89 1.68 -4.27 -10.74
C SER A 89 1.06 -2.92 -11.10
N MET A 90 -0.25 -2.83 -11.16
CA MET A 90 -0.97 -1.58 -11.44
C MET A 90 -0.66 -0.53 -10.37
N CYS A 91 -0.81 -0.89 -9.10
CA CYS A 91 -0.64 0.05 -7.98
C CYS A 91 0.81 0.48 -7.81
N PHE A 92 1.75 -0.46 -7.95
CA PHE A 92 3.16 -0.12 -7.81
C PHE A 92 3.61 0.82 -8.91
N SER A 93 3.20 0.55 -10.15
CA SER A 93 3.50 1.44 -11.27
C SER A 93 2.87 2.82 -11.10
N ALA A 94 1.64 2.88 -10.60
CA ALA A 94 0.96 4.16 -10.32
C ALA A 94 1.72 4.96 -9.25
N ALA A 95 2.19 4.28 -8.19
CA ALA A 95 2.96 4.93 -7.13
C ALA A 95 4.28 5.49 -7.67
N ILE A 96 4.95 4.74 -8.55
CA ILE A 96 6.18 5.19 -9.19
C ILE A 96 5.92 6.40 -10.10
N LYS A 97 4.80 6.42 -10.81
CA LYS A 97 4.40 7.59 -11.60
C LYS A 97 4.19 8.83 -10.73
N ALA A 98 3.72 8.63 -9.50
CA ALA A 98 3.60 9.70 -8.52
C ALA A 98 4.93 10.02 -7.83
N LYS A 99 6.02 9.38 -8.25
CA LYS A 99 7.39 9.56 -7.75
C LYS A 99 7.62 9.08 -6.32
N ILE A 100 6.74 8.22 -5.81
CA ILE A 100 6.97 7.56 -4.53
C ILE A 100 8.13 6.57 -4.73
N ASN A 101 9.15 6.65 -3.89
CA ASN A 101 10.32 5.78 -3.96
C ASN A 101 10.61 5.03 -2.65
N ARG A 102 9.72 5.12 -1.68
CA ARG A 102 9.86 4.44 -0.39
C ARG A 102 8.56 3.72 -0.05
N PHE A 103 8.68 2.43 0.18
CA PHE A 103 7.53 1.55 0.43
C PHE A 103 7.78 0.69 1.65
N ILE A 104 6.74 0.52 2.48
CA ILE A 104 6.76 -0.38 3.63
C ILE A 104 5.57 -1.33 3.45
N PHE A 105 5.84 -2.63 3.41
CA PHE A 105 4.83 -3.65 3.20
C PHE A 105 4.77 -4.66 4.34
N GLY A 106 3.59 -5.22 4.58
CA GLY A 106 3.37 -6.31 5.51
C GLY A 106 3.66 -7.67 4.87
N ALA A 107 2.64 -8.28 4.30
CA ALA A 107 2.75 -9.61 3.70
C ALA A 107 3.12 -9.52 2.21
N GLU A 108 3.85 -10.53 1.74
CA GLU A 108 4.14 -10.69 0.32
C GLU A 108 2.88 -11.03 -0.46
N SER A 109 2.89 -10.68 -1.76
CA SER A 109 1.78 -10.99 -2.66
C SER A 109 1.70 -12.47 -2.99
N GLU A 110 0.49 -12.95 -3.20
CA GLU A 110 0.26 -14.32 -3.62
C GLU A 110 0.67 -14.52 -5.10
N SER A 111 1.04 -15.76 -5.42
CA SER A 111 1.50 -16.11 -6.77
C SER A 111 0.39 -16.11 -7.82
N ASN A 112 -0.86 -15.94 -7.40
CA ASN A 112 -2.02 -15.96 -8.31
C ASN A 112 -2.45 -14.58 -8.81
N MET A 113 -1.59 -13.57 -8.66
CA MET A 113 -1.88 -12.23 -9.18
C MET A 113 -1.98 -12.25 -10.71
N ASN A 114 -2.87 -11.43 -11.25
CA ASN A 114 -3.05 -11.31 -12.69
C ASN A 114 -2.97 -9.83 -13.10
N PRO A 115 -1.93 -9.40 -13.85
CA PRO A 115 -0.79 -10.20 -14.30
C PRO A 115 0.15 -10.53 -13.14
N ASN A 116 0.84 -11.65 -13.23
CA ASN A 116 1.78 -12.08 -12.21
C ASN A 116 3.14 -11.41 -12.42
N VAL A 117 3.16 -10.11 -12.13
CA VAL A 117 4.35 -9.26 -12.19
C VAL A 117 4.53 -8.68 -10.78
N THR A 118 5.67 -8.97 -10.15
CA THR A 118 5.91 -8.55 -8.77
C THR A 118 6.49 -7.13 -8.71
N ILE A 119 6.46 -6.56 -7.52
CA ILE A 119 7.10 -5.25 -7.28
C ILE A 119 8.59 -5.29 -7.62
N PHE A 120 9.27 -6.43 -7.41
CA PHE A 120 10.70 -6.55 -7.70
C PHE A 120 10.97 -6.60 -9.20
N ASP A 121 10.09 -7.22 -9.99
CA ASP A 121 10.18 -7.19 -11.45
C ASP A 121 10.12 -5.74 -11.96
N ILE A 122 9.23 -4.94 -11.40
CA ILE A 122 9.07 -3.54 -11.77
C ILE A 122 10.24 -2.70 -11.25
N LYS A 123 10.63 -2.92 -9.99
CA LYS A 123 11.75 -2.21 -9.35
C LYS A 123 13.02 -2.34 -10.17
N ASP A 124 13.30 -3.53 -10.70
CA ASP A 124 14.50 -3.81 -11.50
C ASP A 124 14.54 -3.01 -12.81
N LYS A 125 13.39 -2.53 -13.28
CA LYS A 125 13.28 -1.75 -14.51
C LYS A 125 13.21 -0.24 -14.25
N CYS A 126 13.21 0.18 -13.00
CA CYS A 126 13.13 1.60 -12.66
C CYS A 126 14.49 2.27 -12.82
N LYS A 127 14.47 3.49 -13.33
CA LYS A 127 15.70 4.30 -13.48
C LYS A 127 16.16 4.84 -12.13
N ASN A 128 15.23 5.12 -11.23
CA ASN A 128 15.53 5.66 -9.91
C ASN A 128 15.60 4.53 -8.90
N GLU A 129 16.30 4.77 -7.81
CA GLU A 129 16.35 3.82 -6.69
C GLU A 129 14.99 3.78 -5.99
N ILE A 130 14.46 2.57 -5.82
CA ILE A 130 13.22 2.31 -5.09
C ILE A 130 13.56 1.50 -3.84
N ASN A 131 13.20 2.02 -2.68
CA ASN A 131 13.45 1.39 -1.39
C ASN A 131 12.21 0.66 -0.90
N VAL A 132 12.35 -0.63 -0.66
CA VAL A 132 11.25 -1.47 -0.20
C VAL A 132 11.65 -2.14 1.12
N ILE A 133 10.83 -1.93 2.14
CA ILE A 133 10.91 -2.67 3.40
C ILE A 133 9.69 -3.57 3.43
N SER A 134 9.88 -4.87 3.65
CA SER A 134 8.80 -5.85 3.66
C SER A 134 8.84 -6.66 4.94
N GLY A 135 7.72 -7.28 5.28
CA GLY A 135 7.65 -8.17 6.43
C GLY A 135 7.27 -7.50 7.75
N ILE A 136 6.80 -6.27 7.71
CA ILE A 136 6.35 -5.57 8.92
C ILE A 136 4.99 -6.13 9.34
N LEU A 137 4.93 -6.79 10.49
CA LEU A 137 3.77 -7.55 10.96
C LEU A 137 3.27 -8.54 9.89
N ARG A 138 4.23 -9.21 9.23
CA ARG A 138 3.94 -10.10 8.11
C ARG A 138 2.86 -11.14 8.43
N ASP A 139 2.99 -11.82 9.56
CA ASP A 139 2.08 -12.92 9.92
C ASP A 139 0.66 -12.41 10.19
N GLU A 140 0.54 -11.31 10.90
CA GLU A 140 -0.75 -10.69 11.19
C GLU A 140 -1.44 -10.22 9.90
N CYS A 141 -0.69 -9.60 8.99
CA CYS A 141 -1.21 -9.19 7.69
C CYS A 141 -1.65 -10.41 6.86
N LYS A 142 -0.84 -11.44 6.84
CA LYS A 142 -1.11 -12.66 6.06
C LYS A 142 -2.38 -13.36 6.57
N ILE A 143 -2.51 -13.49 7.87
CA ILE A 143 -3.69 -14.11 8.49
C ILE A 143 -4.95 -13.33 8.12
N GLN A 144 -4.92 -12.00 8.23
CA GLN A 144 -6.06 -11.16 7.87
C GLN A 144 -6.49 -11.38 6.42
N ILE A 145 -5.53 -11.39 5.51
CA ILE A 145 -5.79 -11.54 4.07
C ILE A 145 -6.35 -12.93 3.76
N GLU A 146 -5.75 -13.98 4.32
CA GLU A 146 -6.20 -15.36 4.11
C GLU A 146 -7.60 -15.59 4.66
N GLU A 147 -7.88 -15.11 5.86
CA GLU A 147 -9.21 -15.25 6.49
C GLU A 147 -10.30 -14.55 5.69
N ALA A 148 -9.99 -13.37 5.16
CA ALA A 148 -10.95 -12.61 4.37
C ALA A 148 -11.26 -13.26 3.02
N ARG A 149 -10.35 -14.12 2.53
CA ARG A 149 -10.50 -14.80 1.23
C ARG A 149 -10.99 -16.24 1.34
N SER A 150 -11.12 -16.75 2.55
CA SER A 150 -11.56 -18.13 2.77
C SER A 150 -13.08 -18.30 2.63
#